data_8cbb77a55fc1832fb97815e9304f9daf
#
_entry.id   8cbb77a55fc1832fb97815e9304f9daf
#
_cell.length_a   1.000
_cell.length_b   1.000
_cell.length_c   1.000
_cell.angle_alpha   90.00
_cell.angle_beta   90.00
_cell.angle_gamma   90.00
#
_symmetry.space_group_name_H-M   'P 1'
#
loop_
_entity.id
_entity.type
_entity.pdbx_description
1 polymer ?
#
loop_
_entity_poly.entity_id
_entity_poly.type
_entity_poly.pdbx_seq_one_letter_code
_entity_poly.pdbx_strand_id
1 'polypeptide(L)'
;MREKRAVTISNMSLRRDLPRRNRIVPLRVFISVQSGRQHLIAYLPEYNHFQSYRVDYLSNVKLEEPTPRFDELRAELDRMQSKMWGVSVKRNKWREERLEHVEFTVKVEDNEEFIVRRLYREKRVGTVEKLDEHTYRFSADVYDSGEIIPWIRTFICRIVQMDFSNRTQENK
;
A
#
# COMPACT_ATOMS: atom_id res chain seq x y z
N MET A 1 9.52 17.88 -5.14
CA MET A 1 8.75 18.00 -3.90
C MET A 1 9.11 19.23 -3.07
N ARG A 2 10.39 19.65 -3.02
CA ARG A 2 10.77 20.87 -2.27
C ARG A 2 10.03 22.13 -2.74
N GLU A 3 9.83 22.28 -4.04
CA GLU A 3 9.17 23.46 -4.64
C GLU A 3 7.63 23.40 -4.60
N LYS A 4 7.02 22.35 -4.06
CA LYS A 4 5.57 22.17 -3.95
C LYS A 4 4.82 22.38 -5.28
N ARG A 5 5.41 21.92 -6.39
CA ARG A 5 4.89 22.12 -7.75
C ARG A 5 4.26 20.84 -8.30
N ALA A 6 3.27 21.01 -9.14
CA ALA A 6 2.83 19.95 -10.03
C ALA A 6 3.90 19.66 -11.09
N VAL A 7 3.84 18.47 -11.67
CA VAL A 7 4.70 18.06 -12.78
C VAL A 7 3.89 17.31 -13.82
N THR A 8 4.27 17.45 -15.07
CA THR A 8 3.83 16.57 -16.15
C THR A 8 4.86 15.47 -16.33
N ILE A 9 4.41 14.23 -16.41
CA ILE A 9 5.24 13.04 -16.59
C ILE A 9 4.75 12.22 -17.77
N SER A 10 5.65 11.44 -18.37
CA SER A 10 5.31 10.29 -19.21
C SER A 10 5.52 9.00 -18.39
N ASN A 11 4.49 8.16 -18.29
CA ASN A 11 4.56 6.89 -17.58
C ASN A 11 4.44 5.72 -18.55
N MET A 12 5.47 4.88 -18.63
CA MET A 12 5.51 3.66 -19.41
C MET A 12 5.06 2.48 -18.53
N SER A 13 3.93 1.90 -18.82
CA SER A 13 3.46 0.68 -18.13
C SER A 13 3.71 -0.54 -19.01
N LEU A 14 4.14 -1.66 -18.43
CA LEU A 14 4.31 -2.95 -19.13
C LEU A 14 3.03 -3.47 -19.81
N ARG A 15 1.88 -2.92 -19.44
CA ARG A 15 0.56 -3.29 -20.01
C ARG A 15 0.15 -2.43 -21.20
N ARG A 16 0.98 -1.49 -21.64
CA ARG A 16 0.64 -0.53 -22.71
C ARG A 16 1.86 -0.26 -23.59
N ASP A 17 1.63 -0.25 -24.88
CA ASP A 17 2.68 0.01 -25.88
C ASP A 17 3.08 1.48 -25.96
N LEU A 18 2.25 2.38 -25.45
CA LEU A 18 2.51 3.82 -25.49
C LEU A 18 2.55 4.44 -24.09
N PRO A 19 3.48 5.40 -23.85
CA PRO A 19 3.54 6.10 -22.58
C PRO A 19 2.31 6.99 -22.39
N ARG A 20 1.74 6.97 -21.19
CA ARG A 20 0.66 7.87 -20.82
C ARG A 20 1.23 9.13 -20.21
N ARG A 21 0.82 10.28 -20.75
CA ARG A 21 1.15 11.59 -20.17
C ARG A 21 0.14 11.95 -19.09
N ASN A 22 0.62 12.30 -17.89
CA ASN A 22 -0.22 12.72 -16.77
C ASN A 22 0.37 13.97 -16.12
N ARG A 23 -0.52 14.86 -15.68
CA ARG A 23 -0.19 15.93 -14.74
C ARG A 23 -0.43 15.41 -13.35
N ILE A 24 0.60 15.48 -12.48
CA ILE A 24 0.56 14.95 -11.12
C ILE A 24 1.15 15.94 -10.12
N VAL A 25 0.74 15.82 -8.86
CA VAL A 25 1.39 16.47 -7.71
C VAL A 25 2.21 15.41 -6.98
N PRO A 26 3.56 15.42 -7.11
CA PRO A 26 4.42 14.43 -6.48
C PRO A 26 4.51 14.67 -4.97
N LEU A 27 4.13 13.70 -4.13
CA LEU A 27 4.01 13.89 -2.69
C LEU A 27 5.10 13.17 -1.89
N ARG A 28 5.34 11.89 -2.18
CA ARG A 28 6.31 11.06 -1.44
C ARG A 28 6.86 9.92 -2.29
N VAL A 29 8.12 9.58 -2.07
CA VAL A 29 8.74 8.37 -2.61
C VAL A 29 8.77 7.31 -1.51
N PHE A 30 8.28 6.11 -1.83
CA PHE A 30 8.36 4.91 -1.01
C PHE A 30 9.29 3.89 -1.67
N ILE A 31 9.94 3.11 -0.84
CA ILE A 31 10.69 1.93 -1.29
C ILE A 31 9.86 0.70 -0.93
N SER A 32 9.48 -0.08 -1.93
CA SER A 32 8.80 -1.36 -1.69
C SER A 32 9.77 -2.34 -1.06
N VAL A 33 9.50 -2.77 0.17
CA VAL A 33 10.37 -3.74 0.88
C VAL A 33 10.38 -5.10 0.18
N GLN A 34 9.30 -5.45 -0.53
CA GLN A 34 9.20 -6.73 -1.26
C GLN A 34 10.08 -6.77 -2.51
N SER A 35 10.17 -5.65 -3.24
CA SER A 35 10.85 -5.62 -4.54
C SER A 35 12.08 -4.72 -4.57
N GLY A 36 12.35 -3.95 -3.51
CA GLY A 36 13.39 -2.92 -3.49
C GLY A 36 13.14 -1.73 -4.41
N ARG A 37 11.99 -1.70 -5.10
CA ARG A 37 11.70 -0.68 -6.12
C ARG A 37 11.16 0.60 -5.49
N GLN A 38 11.54 1.72 -6.10
CA GLN A 38 11.05 3.03 -5.70
C GLN A 38 9.69 3.32 -6.36
N HIS A 39 8.76 3.81 -5.55
CA HIS A 39 7.43 4.21 -5.97
C HIS A 39 7.16 5.65 -5.56
N LEU A 40 6.74 6.46 -6.51
CA LEU A 40 6.25 7.81 -6.27
C LEU A 40 4.75 7.76 -6.01
N ILE A 41 4.33 8.16 -4.82
CA ILE A 41 2.91 8.44 -4.56
C ILE A 41 2.65 9.89 -4.97
N ALA A 42 1.69 10.05 -5.84
CA ALA A 42 1.28 11.35 -6.36
C ALA A 42 -0.25 11.47 -6.38
N TYR A 43 -0.72 12.71 -6.29
CA TYR A 43 -2.12 13.04 -6.50
C TYR A 43 -2.35 13.42 -7.97
N LEU A 44 -3.44 12.93 -8.56
CA LEU A 44 -3.86 13.24 -9.92
C LEU A 44 -5.04 14.22 -9.87
N PRO A 45 -4.82 15.51 -10.18
CA PRO A 45 -5.89 16.51 -10.14
C PRO A 45 -7.06 16.20 -11.07
N GLU A 46 -6.79 15.69 -12.28
CA GLU A 46 -7.82 15.35 -13.27
C GLU A 46 -8.81 14.28 -12.79
N TYR A 47 -8.32 13.37 -11.96
CA TYR A 47 -9.10 12.21 -11.50
C TYR A 47 -9.46 12.29 -10.02
N ASN A 48 -8.99 13.32 -9.32
CA ASN A 48 -9.21 13.53 -7.88
C ASN A 48 -8.86 12.29 -7.04
N HIS A 49 -7.69 11.66 -7.29
CA HIS A 49 -7.24 10.52 -6.52
C HIS A 49 -5.72 10.42 -6.40
N PHE A 50 -5.26 9.65 -5.40
CA PHE A 50 -3.85 9.29 -5.27
C PHE A 50 -3.53 8.08 -6.13
N GLN A 51 -2.30 8.03 -6.65
CA GLN A 51 -1.80 6.91 -7.44
C GLN A 51 -0.33 6.67 -7.16
N SER A 52 0.05 5.38 -7.18
CA SER A 52 1.45 4.94 -7.10
C SER A 52 2.03 4.78 -8.50
N TYR A 53 3.21 5.32 -8.71
CA TYR A 53 4.00 5.19 -9.95
C TYR A 53 5.36 4.57 -9.65
N ARG A 54 5.77 3.58 -10.41
CA ARG A 54 7.16 3.12 -10.37
C ARG A 54 8.08 4.20 -10.94
N VAL A 55 9.09 4.59 -10.18
CA VAL A 55 10.01 5.68 -10.58
C VAL A 55 10.77 5.33 -11.84
N ASP A 56 11.16 4.07 -12.02
CA ASP A 56 11.86 3.58 -13.20
C ASP A 56 11.01 3.57 -14.51
N TYR A 57 9.71 3.80 -14.41
CA TYR A 57 8.81 3.95 -15.57
C TYR A 57 8.48 5.41 -15.90
N LEU A 58 9.03 6.35 -15.15
CA LEU A 58 8.78 7.76 -15.36
C LEU A 58 9.84 8.39 -16.27
N SER A 59 9.38 9.19 -17.23
CA SER A 59 10.24 9.95 -18.12
C SER A 59 9.61 11.31 -18.44
N ASN A 60 10.34 12.17 -19.17
CA ASN A 60 9.87 13.46 -19.65
C ASN A 60 9.23 14.32 -18.55
N VAL A 61 9.90 14.41 -17.39
CA VAL A 61 9.43 15.21 -16.26
C VAL A 61 9.54 16.69 -16.57
N LYS A 62 8.42 17.42 -16.56
CA LYS A 62 8.38 18.88 -16.73
C LYS A 62 7.76 19.53 -15.51
N LEU A 63 8.41 20.54 -14.96
CA LEU A 63 7.86 21.35 -13.88
C LEU A 63 6.66 22.15 -14.36
N GLU A 64 5.62 22.20 -13.56
CA GLU A 64 4.40 22.96 -13.77
C GLU A 64 4.27 24.05 -12.67
N GLU A 65 3.11 24.66 -12.56
CA GLU A 65 2.82 25.67 -11.57
C GLU A 65 2.88 25.16 -10.12
N PRO A 66 3.16 26.04 -9.16
CA PRO A 66 3.03 25.70 -7.74
C PRO A 66 1.63 25.20 -7.40
N THR A 67 1.54 24.25 -6.50
CA THR A 67 0.27 23.64 -6.07
C THR A 67 -0.12 24.21 -4.70
N PRO A 68 -1.13 25.11 -4.61
CA PRO A 68 -1.53 25.71 -3.32
C PRO A 68 -1.94 24.67 -2.27
N ARG A 69 -2.59 23.58 -2.70
CA ARG A 69 -3.06 22.49 -1.83
C ARG A 69 -2.01 21.43 -1.51
N PHE A 70 -0.73 21.68 -1.77
CA PHE A 70 0.31 20.65 -1.60
C PHE A 70 0.38 20.09 -0.17
N ASP A 71 0.33 20.96 0.83
CA ASP A 71 0.45 20.56 2.24
C ASP A 71 -0.82 19.81 2.71
N GLU A 72 -2.00 20.19 2.23
CA GLU A 72 -3.27 19.47 2.47
C GLU A 72 -3.22 18.05 1.89
N LEU A 73 -2.80 17.92 0.64
CA LEU A 73 -2.67 16.62 -0.05
C LEU A 73 -1.63 15.73 0.65
N ARG A 74 -0.55 16.31 1.15
CA ARG A 74 0.45 15.57 1.91
C ARG A 74 -0.09 15.09 3.24
N ALA A 75 -0.82 15.93 3.96
CA ALA A 75 -1.48 15.54 5.21
C ALA A 75 -2.56 14.47 4.99
N GLU A 76 -3.28 14.53 3.85
CA GLU A 76 -4.23 13.48 3.46
C GLU A 76 -3.50 12.14 3.22
N LEU A 77 -2.39 12.16 2.47
CA LEU A 77 -1.55 10.97 2.27
C LEU A 77 -1.02 10.41 3.60
N ASP A 78 -0.62 11.27 4.55
CA ASP A 78 -0.15 10.84 5.86
C ASP A 78 -1.25 10.10 6.66
N ARG A 79 -2.50 10.55 6.57
CA ARG A 79 -3.65 9.82 7.16
C ARG A 79 -3.89 8.47 6.47
N MET A 80 -3.70 8.40 5.15
CA MET A 80 -3.86 7.14 4.42
C MET A 80 -2.80 6.10 4.77
N GLN A 81 -1.61 6.51 5.24
CA GLN A 81 -0.51 5.59 5.55
C GLN A 81 -0.86 4.52 6.59
N SER A 82 -1.74 4.82 7.55
CA SER A 82 -2.21 3.85 8.55
C SER A 82 -2.99 2.67 7.97
N LYS A 83 -3.40 2.76 6.69
CA LYS A 83 -4.15 1.75 5.94
C LYS A 83 -3.35 1.17 4.76
N MET A 84 -2.09 1.57 4.61
CA MET A 84 -1.19 1.11 3.55
C MET A 84 -0.27 0.03 4.09
N TRP A 85 -0.41 -1.20 3.59
CA TRP A 85 0.61 -2.22 3.89
C TRP A 85 1.90 -1.98 3.10
N GLY A 86 1.80 -1.62 1.85
CA GLY A 86 2.90 -1.35 0.94
C GLY A 86 2.80 0.03 0.28
N VAL A 87 2.67 0.03 -1.03
CA VAL A 87 2.63 1.25 -1.86
C VAL A 87 1.30 1.47 -2.57
N SER A 88 0.36 0.57 -2.39
CA SER A 88 -0.97 0.64 -3.02
C SER A 88 -1.86 1.64 -2.31
N VAL A 89 -2.52 2.46 -3.11
CA VAL A 89 -3.52 3.46 -2.70
C VAL A 89 -4.79 3.23 -3.51
N LYS A 90 -5.24 1.98 -3.63
CA LYS A 90 -6.38 1.60 -4.46
C LYS A 90 -7.65 2.28 -3.98
N ARG A 91 -8.39 2.85 -4.93
CA ARG A 91 -9.81 3.20 -4.81
C ARG A 91 -10.60 2.29 -5.76
N ASN A 92 -11.84 1.99 -5.40
CA ASN A 92 -12.73 1.26 -6.29
C ASN A 92 -13.10 2.12 -7.53
N LYS A 93 -13.79 1.53 -8.52
CA LYS A 93 -14.26 2.20 -9.74
C LYS A 93 -15.11 3.45 -9.46
N TRP A 94 -15.75 3.51 -8.29
CA TRP A 94 -16.68 4.56 -7.87
C TRP A 94 -16.03 5.66 -7.05
N ARG A 95 -14.68 5.65 -6.92
CA ARG A 95 -13.88 6.59 -6.11
C ARG A 95 -14.16 6.50 -4.60
N GLU A 96 -14.84 5.46 -4.15
CA GLU A 96 -15.02 5.20 -2.73
C GLU A 96 -13.77 4.59 -2.15
N GLU A 97 -13.41 5.01 -0.94
CA GLU A 97 -12.35 4.42 -0.18
C GLU A 97 -12.84 3.05 0.33
N ARG A 98 -12.51 1.99 -0.40
CA ARG A 98 -12.84 0.64 0.02
C ARG A 98 -11.61 -0.03 0.58
N LEU A 99 -11.68 -0.37 1.87
CA LEU A 99 -10.68 -1.17 2.53
C LEU A 99 -11.02 -2.65 2.42
N GLU A 100 -9.99 -3.45 2.28
CA GLU A 100 -10.06 -4.91 2.33
C GLU A 100 -9.65 -5.34 3.73
N HIS A 101 -10.49 -6.14 4.39
CA HIS A 101 -10.17 -6.70 5.69
C HIS A 101 -9.34 -7.97 5.54
N VAL A 102 -8.29 -8.09 6.35
CA VAL A 102 -7.43 -9.27 6.42
C VAL A 102 -7.33 -9.69 7.87
N GLU A 103 -7.69 -10.94 8.15
CA GLU A 103 -7.52 -11.55 9.44
C GLU A 103 -6.86 -12.92 9.29
N PHE A 104 -5.91 -13.26 10.14
CA PHE A 104 -5.41 -14.63 10.26
C PHE A 104 -4.99 -14.94 11.70
N THR A 105 -5.14 -16.20 12.05
CA THR A 105 -4.78 -16.72 13.37
C THR A 105 -3.62 -17.70 13.24
N VAL A 106 -2.60 -17.53 14.06
CA VAL A 106 -1.46 -18.46 14.17
C VAL A 106 -1.46 -19.16 15.50
N LYS A 107 -1.09 -20.44 15.49
CA LYS A 107 -0.81 -21.22 16.67
C LYS A 107 0.68 -21.54 16.72
N VAL A 108 1.31 -21.31 17.87
CA VAL A 108 2.75 -21.51 18.11
C VAL A 108 2.99 -22.57 19.16
N GLU A 109 4.17 -23.21 19.11
CA GLU A 109 4.62 -24.16 20.15
C GLU A 109 5.45 -23.42 21.22
N ASP A 110 5.71 -24.08 22.36
CA ASP A 110 6.40 -23.47 23.52
C ASP A 110 7.79 -22.88 23.20
N ASN A 111 8.49 -23.42 22.20
CA ASN A 111 9.81 -22.97 21.79
C ASN A 111 9.79 -21.99 20.60
N GLU A 112 8.62 -21.48 20.19
CA GLU A 112 8.45 -20.66 18.99
C GLU A 112 8.16 -19.18 19.28
N GLU A 113 8.59 -18.65 20.40
CA GLU A 113 8.44 -17.22 20.72
C GLU A 113 8.95 -16.28 19.61
N PHE A 114 9.90 -16.75 18.79
CA PHE A 114 10.42 -15.96 17.68
C PHE A 114 9.33 -15.68 16.63
N ILE A 115 8.35 -16.57 16.42
CA ILE A 115 7.19 -16.35 15.53
C ILE A 115 6.32 -15.22 16.08
N VAL A 116 6.04 -15.23 17.38
CA VAL A 116 5.28 -14.19 18.07
C VAL A 116 6.00 -12.84 17.93
N ARG A 117 7.32 -12.83 18.17
CA ARG A 117 8.12 -11.60 18.00
C ARG A 117 8.07 -11.07 16.56
N ARG A 118 8.04 -11.95 15.57
CA ARG A 118 7.90 -11.56 14.16
C ARG A 118 6.54 -10.95 13.88
N LEU A 119 5.43 -11.51 14.38
CA LEU A 119 4.10 -10.93 14.23
C LEU A 119 4.06 -9.48 14.71
N TYR A 120 4.64 -9.18 15.87
CA TYR A 120 4.65 -7.83 16.43
C TYR A 120 5.62 -6.88 15.74
N ARG A 121 6.80 -7.34 15.31
CA ARG A 121 7.86 -6.49 14.74
C ARG A 121 7.71 -6.23 13.24
N GLU A 122 7.22 -7.22 12.49
CA GLU A 122 7.16 -7.15 11.04
C GLU A 122 5.85 -6.57 10.52
N LYS A 123 4.79 -6.55 11.35
CA LYS A 123 3.53 -5.89 10.96
C LYS A 123 3.78 -4.40 10.71
N ARG A 124 3.21 -3.89 9.63
CA ARG A 124 3.32 -2.47 9.26
C ARG A 124 2.13 -1.67 9.71
N VAL A 125 0.94 -2.27 9.59
CA VAL A 125 -0.34 -1.75 10.04
C VAL A 125 -1.13 -2.88 10.69
N GLY A 126 -2.27 -2.57 11.30
CA GLY A 126 -3.12 -3.57 11.96
C GLY A 126 -2.69 -3.89 13.38
N THR A 127 -3.39 -4.82 13.97
CA THR A 127 -3.27 -5.24 15.36
C THR A 127 -2.93 -6.71 15.47
N VAL A 128 -2.25 -7.08 16.57
CA VAL A 128 -2.04 -8.46 16.99
C VAL A 128 -2.66 -8.63 18.35
N GLU A 129 -3.59 -9.56 18.48
CA GLU A 129 -4.27 -9.92 19.72
C GLU A 129 -3.79 -11.29 20.16
N LYS A 130 -3.50 -11.46 21.44
CA LYS A 130 -3.25 -12.76 22.06
C LYS A 130 -4.59 -13.36 22.49
N LEU A 131 -5.01 -14.46 21.88
CA LEU A 131 -6.28 -15.13 22.19
C LEU A 131 -6.14 -16.11 23.38
N ASP A 132 -5.03 -16.84 23.40
CA ASP A 132 -4.65 -17.73 24.50
C ASP A 132 -3.12 -17.85 24.60
N GLU A 133 -2.61 -18.82 25.36
CA GLU A 133 -1.18 -18.97 25.62
C GLU A 133 -0.35 -19.16 24.34
N HIS A 134 -0.92 -19.86 23.35
CA HIS A 134 -0.25 -20.27 22.11
C HIS A 134 -0.88 -19.69 20.83
N THR A 135 -1.99 -18.95 20.95
CA THR A 135 -2.78 -18.52 19.79
C THR A 135 -2.82 -16.99 19.68
N TYR A 136 -2.49 -16.49 18.50
CA TYR A 136 -2.44 -15.07 18.20
C TYR A 136 -3.21 -14.76 16.93
N ARG A 137 -4.01 -13.69 16.95
CA ARG A 137 -4.76 -13.18 15.82
C ARG A 137 -4.18 -11.88 15.33
N PHE A 138 -3.89 -11.80 14.04
CA PHE A 138 -3.60 -10.54 13.34
C PHE A 138 -4.85 -10.07 12.60
N SER A 139 -5.11 -8.75 12.61
CA SER A 139 -6.22 -8.13 11.90
C SER A 139 -5.80 -6.76 11.37
N ALA A 140 -6.18 -6.46 10.12
CA ALA A 140 -5.92 -5.16 9.48
C ALA A 140 -6.96 -4.83 8.40
N ASP A 141 -7.28 -3.54 8.28
CA ASP A 141 -8.03 -2.98 7.16
C ASP A 141 -7.06 -2.19 6.25
N VAL A 142 -6.91 -2.62 5.00
CA VAL A 142 -5.89 -2.11 4.09
C VAL A 142 -6.46 -1.82 2.69
N TYR A 143 -5.76 -0.97 1.93
CA TYR A 143 -6.14 -0.67 0.54
C TYR A 143 -5.91 -1.85 -0.42
N ASP A 144 -4.97 -2.74 -0.12
CA ASP A 144 -4.60 -3.87 -0.98
C ASP A 144 -4.11 -5.04 -0.12
N SER A 145 -5.00 -6.00 0.11
CA SER A 145 -4.69 -7.22 0.87
C SER A 145 -3.65 -8.10 0.16
N GLY A 146 -3.52 -7.96 -1.16
CA GLY A 146 -2.50 -8.68 -1.94
C GLY A 146 -1.07 -8.35 -1.51
N GLU A 147 -0.82 -7.14 -0.98
CA GLU A 147 0.50 -6.73 -0.49
C GLU A 147 0.89 -7.40 0.84
N ILE A 148 -0.09 -7.90 1.62
CA ILE A 148 0.15 -8.61 2.88
C ILE A 148 0.50 -10.09 2.65
N ILE A 149 -0.04 -10.71 1.61
CA ILE A 149 0.06 -12.14 1.35
C ILE A 149 1.50 -12.69 1.45
N PRO A 150 2.54 -12.05 0.87
CA PRO A 150 3.90 -12.55 1.01
C PRO A 150 4.38 -12.65 2.46
N TRP A 151 3.97 -11.72 3.31
CA TRP A 151 4.28 -11.78 4.74
C TRP A 151 3.49 -12.88 5.46
N ILE A 152 2.18 -13.02 5.19
CA ILE A 152 1.34 -14.10 5.74
C ILE A 152 1.94 -15.46 5.41
N ARG A 153 2.39 -15.68 4.17
CA ARG A 153 3.00 -16.93 3.72
C ARG A 153 4.23 -17.35 4.54
N THR A 154 4.88 -16.42 5.21
CA THR A 154 6.00 -16.77 6.10
C THR A 154 5.57 -17.49 7.38
N PHE A 155 4.26 -17.55 7.66
CA PHE A 155 3.66 -18.25 8.80
C PHE A 155 2.86 -19.50 8.38
N ILE A 156 2.98 -19.98 7.14
CA ILE A 156 2.08 -20.97 6.53
C ILE A 156 1.90 -22.26 7.35
N CYS A 157 2.95 -22.73 8.04
CA CYS A 157 2.87 -23.93 8.87
C CYS A 157 2.23 -23.70 10.25
N ARG A 158 1.85 -22.45 10.57
CA ARG A 158 1.28 -22.05 11.86
C ARG A 158 -0.10 -21.41 11.73
N ILE A 159 -0.56 -21.14 10.53
CA ILE A 159 -1.88 -20.54 10.27
C ILE A 159 -2.94 -21.62 10.48
N VAL A 160 -3.86 -21.34 11.41
CA VAL A 160 -5.01 -22.22 11.72
C VAL A 160 -6.32 -21.67 11.16
N GLN A 161 -6.40 -20.35 10.93
CA GLN A 161 -7.55 -19.70 10.34
C GLN A 161 -7.10 -18.50 9.52
N MET A 162 -7.79 -18.21 8.43
CA MET A 162 -7.54 -17.04 7.59
C MET A 162 -8.84 -16.57 6.95
N ASP A 163 -9.10 -15.25 7.03
CA ASP A 163 -10.23 -14.59 6.40
C ASP A 163 -9.79 -13.36 5.61
N PHE A 164 -10.41 -13.18 4.44
CA PHE A 164 -10.28 -12.02 3.59
C PHE A 164 -11.67 -11.57 3.18
N SER A 165 -12.17 -10.53 3.81
CA SER A 165 -13.45 -9.92 3.44
C SER A 165 -13.26 -8.61 2.67
N ASN A 166 -14.28 -8.26 1.89
CA ASN A 166 -14.28 -7.09 1.00
C ASN A 166 -13.18 -7.10 -0.10
N ARG A 167 -12.50 -8.23 -0.31
CA ARG A 167 -11.51 -8.34 -1.37
C ARG A 167 -12.17 -8.17 -2.74
N THR A 168 -11.69 -7.22 -3.51
CA THR A 168 -12.10 -7.10 -4.92
C THR A 168 -11.48 -8.25 -5.69
N GLN A 169 -12.29 -9.24 -6.11
CA GLN A 169 -11.83 -10.24 -7.07
C GLN A 169 -11.54 -9.49 -8.38
N GLU A 170 -10.28 -9.32 -8.70
CA GLU A 170 -9.87 -8.97 -10.07
C GLU A 170 -10.13 -10.22 -10.90
N ASN A 171 -11.25 -10.25 -11.63
CA ASN A 171 -11.45 -11.22 -12.70
C ASN A 171 -10.27 -11.06 -13.68
N LYS A 172 -9.51 -12.16 -13.83
CA LYS A 172 -8.42 -12.30 -14.80
C LYS A 172 -8.93 -12.15 -16.21
#